data_e6d913b505d3a8a817b9e964fb47e276
#
_entry.id   e6d913b505d3a8a817b9e964fb47e276
#
_cell.length_a   1.000
_cell.length_b   1.000
_cell.length_c   1.000
_cell.angle_alpha   90.00
_cell.angle_beta   90.00
_cell.angle_gamma   90.00
#
_symmetry.space_group_name_H-M   'P 1'
#
loop_
_entity.id
_entity.type
_entity.pdbx_description
1 polymer ?
#
loop_
_entity_poly.entity_id
_entity_poly.type
_entity_poly.pdbx_seq_one_letter_code
_entity_poly.pdbx_strand_id
1 'polypeptide(L)'
;MPDPNPTTVITDCIEKSKATADPELITDYVTEALGLLQIEETEDDAFAMLGSAIGEAAADDPVRTGALLEVWSELEEQRKLG
;
A
#
# COMPACT_ATOMS: atom_id res chain seq x y z
N MET A 1 21.87 -3.70 -9.52
CA MET A 1 20.51 -4.02 -9.06
C MET A 1 19.52 -3.29 -9.94
N PRO A 2 18.53 -4.00 -10.46
CA PRO A 2 17.49 -3.30 -11.21
C PRO A 2 16.70 -2.40 -10.28
N ASP A 3 16.23 -1.30 -10.81
CA ASP A 3 15.38 -0.39 -10.06
C ASP A 3 14.09 -1.09 -9.66
N PRO A 4 13.54 -0.78 -8.48
CA PRO A 4 12.28 -1.40 -8.07
C PRO A 4 11.17 -1.03 -9.05
N ASN A 5 10.55 -2.06 -9.60
CA ASN A 5 9.41 -1.89 -10.49
C ASN A 5 8.18 -1.55 -9.63
N PRO A 6 7.41 -0.51 -9.98
CA PRO A 6 6.22 -0.17 -9.19
C PRO A 6 5.27 -1.35 -8.97
N THR A 7 5.08 -2.18 -9.97
CA THR A 7 4.23 -3.38 -9.84
C THR A 7 4.79 -4.34 -8.79
N THR A 8 6.10 -4.56 -8.78
CA THR A 8 6.76 -5.44 -7.81
C THR A 8 6.64 -4.86 -6.41
N VAL A 9 6.87 -3.57 -6.24
CA VAL A 9 6.76 -2.89 -4.93
C VAL A 9 5.36 -3.05 -4.36
N ILE A 10 4.35 -2.79 -5.19
CA ILE A 10 2.95 -2.89 -4.78
C ILE A 10 2.58 -4.34 -4.44
N THR A 11 2.98 -5.28 -5.28
CA THR A 11 2.69 -6.71 -5.07
C THR A 11 3.32 -7.20 -3.77
N ASP A 12 4.58 -6.86 -3.53
CA ASP A 12 5.26 -7.23 -2.28
C ASP A 12 4.55 -6.66 -1.05
N CYS A 13 4.16 -5.39 -1.12
CA CYS A 13 3.45 -4.75 -0.02
C CYS A 13 2.15 -5.49 0.31
N ILE A 14 1.37 -5.80 -0.71
CA ILE A 14 0.08 -6.49 -0.55
C ILE A 14 0.30 -7.89 0.01
N GLU A 15 1.26 -8.65 -0.53
CA GLU A 15 1.54 -10.00 -0.08
C GLU A 15 1.99 -10.04 1.38
N LYS A 16 2.90 -9.15 1.77
CA LYS A 16 3.37 -9.06 3.15
C LYS A 16 2.24 -8.66 4.09
N SER A 17 1.41 -7.72 3.66
CA SER A 17 0.29 -7.24 4.48
C SER A 17 -0.78 -8.32 4.66
N LYS A 18 -1.00 -9.16 3.66
CA LYS A 18 -1.95 -10.27 3.76
C LYS A 18 -1.44 -11.37 4.69
N ALA A 19 -0.14 -11.46 4.88
CA ALA A 19 0.47 -12.47 5.73
C ALA A 19 0.42 -12.12 7.23
N THR A 20 0.02 -10.89 7.57
CA THR A 20 -0.09 -10.44 8.94
C THR A 20 -1.43 -9.73 9.16
N ALA A 21 -1.90 -9.75 10.41
CA ALA A 21 -3.08 -8.97 10.79
C ALA A 21 -2.70 -7.79 11.69
N ASP A 22 -1.40 -7.59 11.92
CA ASP A 22 -0.91 -6.52 12.80
C ASP A 22 -0.91 -5.18 12.06
N PRO A 23 -1.76 -4.22 12.45
CA PRO A 23 -1.83 -2.94 11.75
C PRO A 23 -0.54 -2.13 11.81
N GLU A 24 0.28 -2.32 12.84
CA GLU A 24 1.58 -1.64 12.92
C GLU A 24 2.52 -2.11 11.83
N LEU A 25 2.59 -3.43 11.62
CA LEU A 25 3.41 -3.99 10.56
C LEU A 25 2.89 -3.59 9.18
N ILE A 26 1.58 -3.61 9.01
CA ILE A 26 0.95 -3.20 7.75
C ILE A 26 1.28 -1.72 7.45
N THR A 27 1.22 -0.86 8.47
CA THR A 27 1.58 0.54 8.33
C THR A 27 3.02 0.70 7.84
N ASP A 28 3.94 -0.09 8.41
CA ASP A 28 5.34 -0.07 8.00
C ASP A 28 5.50 -0.50 6.54
N TYR A 29 4.82 -1.56 6.14
CA TYR A 29 4.88 -2.05 4.76
C TYR A 29 4.33 -1.03 3.77
N VAL A 30 3.20 -0.41 4.11
CA VAL A 30 2.59 0.61 3.25
C VAL A 30 3.47 1.84 3.14
N THR A 31 4.03 2.30 4.26
CA THR A 31 4.91 3.45 4.29
C THR A 31 6.16 3.21 3.45
N GLU A 32 6.75 2.02 3.57
CA GLU A 32 7.92 1.65 2.78
C GLU A 32 7.59 1.61 1.29
N ALA A 33 6.46 1.00 0.94
CA ALA A 33 6.03 0.93 -0.46
C ALA A 33 5.79 2.31 -1.04
N LEU A 34 5.13 3.19 -0.29
CA LEU A 34 4.90 4.56 -0.75
C LEU A 34 6.21 5.32 -0.94
N GLY A 35 7.17 5.13 -0.04
CA GLY A 35 8.49 5.75 -0.16
C GLY A 35 9.21 5.30 -1.42
N LEU A 36 9.16 4.01 -1.73
CA LEU A 36 9.79 3.47 -2.93
C LEU A 36 9.10 3.97 -4.21
N LEU A 37 7.77 4.06 -4.19
CA LEU A 37 7.03 4.57 -5.34
C LEU A 37 7.31 6.04 -5.60
N GLN A 38 7.55 6.81 -4.55
CA GLN A 38 7.81 8.24 -4.66
C GLN A 38 9.21 8.58 -5.21
N ILE A 39 10.05 7.60 -5.41
CA ILE A 39 11.32 7.81 -6.09
C ILE A 39 11.08 8.29 -7.52
N GLU A 40 10.05 7.76 -8.20
CA GLU A 40 9.73 8.09 -9.58
C GLU A 40 8.36 8.77 -9.73
N GLU A 41 7.48 8.58 -8.77
CA GLU A 41 6.11 9.08 -8.85
C GLU A 41 5.85 10.18 -7.82
N THR A 42 4.85 11.01 -8.07
CA THR A 42 4.41 11.98 -7.07
C THR A 42 3.72 11.26 -5.92
N GLU A 43 3.57 11.95 -4.79
CA GLU A 43 2.84 11.39 -3.64
C GLU A 43 1.40 11.02 -4.02
N ASP A 44 0.71 11.90 -4.76
CA ASP A 44 -0.65 11.64 -5.21
C ASP A 44 -0.72 10.40 -6.08
N ASP A 45 0.21 10.26 -7.02
CA ASP A 45 0.23 9.11 -7.92
C ASP A 45 0.56 7.82 -7.16
N ALA A 46 1.51 7.89 -6.22
CA ALA A 46 1.88 6.73 -5.41
C ALA A 46 0.68 6.22 -4.60
N PHE A 47 -0.04 7.12 -3.95
CA PHE A 47 -1.25 6.75 -3.20
C PHE A 47 -2.32 6.17 -4.11
N ALA A 48 -2.54 6.78 -5.28
CA ALA A 48 -3.55 6.31 -6.22
C ALA A 48 -3.22 4.92 -6.76
N MET A 49 -1.96 4.68 -7.13
CA MET A 49 -1.52 3.38 -7.63
C MET A 49 -1.69 2.28 -6.59
N LEU A 50 -1.24 2.56 -5.37
CA LEU A 50 -1.34 1.59 -4.28
C LEU A 50 -2.80 1.35 -3.92
N GLY A 51 -3.61 2.40 -3.81
CA GLY A 51 -5.03 2.29 -3.49
C GLY A 51 -5.79 1.47 -4.52
N SER A 52 -5.50 1.67 -5.80
CA SER A 52 -6.13 0.91 -6.88
C SER A 52 -5.80 -0.58 -6.76
N ALA A 53 -4.53 -0.91 -6.50
CA ALA A 53 -4.09 -2.29 -6.34
C ALA A 53 -4.71 -2.94 -5.09
N ILE A 54 -4.80 -2.19 -4.00
CA ILE A 54 -5.44 -2.67 -2.76
C ILE A 54 -6.93 -2.94 -3.01
N GLY A 55 -7.60 -2.05 -3.76
CA GLY A 55 -9.00 -2.23 -4.12
C GLY A 55 -9.24 -3.51 -4.92
N GLU A 56 -8.36 -3.79 -5.88
CA GLU A 56 -8.45 -5.03 -6.66
C GLU A 56 -8.21 -6.26 -5.79
N ALA A 57 -7.21 -6.19 -4.92
CA ALA A 57 -6.91 -7.28 -4.00
C ALA A 57 -8.07 -7.51 -3.02
N ALA A 58 -8.71 -6.44 -2.55
CA ALA A 58 -9.85 -6.53 -1.64
C ALA A 58 -11.07 -7.15 -2.33
N ALA A 59 -11.24 -6.90 -3.62
CA ALA A 59 -12.32 -7.53 -4.39
C ALA A 59 -12.12 -9.03 -4.50
N ASP A 60 -10.86 -9.47 -4.61
CA ASP A 60 -10.52 -10.88 -4.71
C ASP A 60 -10.52 -11.57 -3.34
N ASP A 61 -9.98 -10.91 -2.31
CA ASP A 61 -9.87 -11.46 -0.96
C ASP A 61 -10.14 -10.37 0.08
N PRO A 62 -11.42 -10.05 0.33
CA PRO A 62 -11.76 -8.96 1.25
C PRO A 62 -11.37 -9.24 2.70
N VAL A 63 -11.27 -10.51 3.09
CA VAL A 63 -10.95 -10.87 4.47
C VAL A 63 -9.50 -10.52 4.80
N ARG A 64 -8.57 -10.93 3.94
CA ARG A 64 -7.14 -10.73 4.18
C ARG A 64 -6.67 -9.32 3.88
N THR A 65 -7.36 -8.62 3.00
CA THR A 65 -6.98 -7.26 2.62
C THR A 65 -7.71 -6.18 3.40
N GLY A 66 -8.67 -6.55 4.25
CA GLY A 66 -9.44 -5.59 5.04
C GLY A 66 -8.57 -4.68 5.90
N ALA A 67 -7.63 -5.25 6.64
CA ALA A 67 -6.74 -4.48 7.51
C ALA A 67 -5.83 -3.56 6.68
N LEU A 68 -5.35 -4.04 5.55
CA LEU A 68 -4.51 -3.25 4.64
C LEU A 68 -5.29 -2.05 4.09
N LEU A 69 -6.54 -2.28 3.69
CA LEU A 69 -7.38 -1.21 3.18
C LEU A 69 -7.64 -0.15 4.26
N GLU A 70 -7.88 -0.57 5.49
CA GLU A 70 -8.07 0.36 6.61
C GLU A 70 -6.83 1.22 6.86
N VAL A 71 -5.65 0.59 6.88
CA VAL A 71 -4.38 1.31 7.08
C VAL A 71 -4.16 2.32 5.95
N TRP A 72 -4.36 1.90 4.71
CA TRP A 72 -4.21 2.80 3.57
C TRP A 72 -5.17 3.98 3.67
N SER A 73 -6.43 3.72 4.04
CA SER A 73 -7.44 4.77 4.18
C SER A 73 -7.08 5.79 5.25
N GLU A 74 -6.56 5.32 6.38
CA GLU A 74 -6.12 6.20 7.46
C GLU A 74 -4.96 7.10 7.03
N LEU A 75 -3.99 6.53 6.33
CA LEU A 75 -2.85 7.29 5.82
C LEU A 75 -3.30 8.33 4.80
N GLU A 76 -4.26 7.97 3.96
CA GLU A 76 -4.83 8.88 2.97
C GLU A 76 -5.54 10.05 3.66
N GLU A 77 -6.31 9.78 4.71
CA GLU A 77 -6.98 10.82 5.49
C GLU A 77 -5.98 11.75 6.16
N GLN A 78 -4.95 11.21 6.78
CA GLN A 78 -3.92 12.01 7.44
C GLN A 78 -3.21 12.90 6.43
N ARG A 79 -2.97 12.41 5.23
CA ARG A 79 -2.36 13.18 4.17
C ARG A 79 -3.23 14.37 3.78
N LYS A 80 -4.55 14.16 3.72
CA LYS A 80 -5.49 15.23 3.36
C LYS A 80 -5.63 16.27 4.45
N LEU A 81 -5.51 15.85 5.72
CA LEU A 81 -5.60 16.76 6.85
C LEU A 81 -4.31 17.56 7.08
N GLY A 82 -3.20 16.98 6.70
CA GLY A 82 -1.91 17.62 6.84
C GLY A 82 -1.55 18.48 5.66
#